data_6434abbfa611b8a1328eaeade1f0045f
#
_entry.id   6434abbfa611b8a1328eaeade1f0045f
#
_cell.length_a   1.000
_cell.length_b   1.000
_cell.length_c   1.000
_cell.angle_alpha   90.00
_cell.angle_beta   90.00
_cell.angle_gamma   90.00
#
_symmetry.space_group_name_H-M   'P 1'
#
loop_
_entity.id
_entity.type
_entity.pdbx_description
1 polymer ?
#
loop_
_entity_poly.entity_id
_entity_poly.type
_entity_poly.pdbx_seq_one_letter_code
_entity_poly.pdbx_strand_id
1 'polypeptide(L)'
;MKNEVPEFLNIAEACLARHRGGALKDKVAMIFATDKEPAREYSYAELDELSARFAGSLKDRGIQPGARLLLRLPNTVVFPVAFFGALRAGVIPVPTSPMLTAAEVQYLISNSGAEAVVSDERLWNSIATEIPSASVKALYISGLTATPGAIDFEKELAAKAPALEIHNSKADDPAYLVYTSGTTGYPKGVLHAHRALIGRLPAAENWFHFSGDDRILHSGKFNWTYVLGTAMMDPLYHGKTVIVYEGENSAEKWLSLIKEFGCNIFIGVPTIFRQILQKTSAKGSDLPTLRHCMCAGEHLTDEVLDGWVGRFGFPIYEGLGMSECSYYISQKKGDAIVKNSAGKIQPGHLVQLLDENLQPVAAGEEGMICINRKDAGLFIEYWRAAEQTAAQFKGEWFLTGDYAIQDTNGYIFFLGRRDEIIKSFGYRVSPFEIERVYRDHPALDDIVAFAEHLGPEKTLISMCVQVKPGAAFDEQQLIAWGKERLASYKLPKKVYRLEKFPRSANGKVLRSKIPKELGIV
;
A
#
# COMPACT_ATOMS: atom_id res chain seq x y z
N MET A 1 10.82 4.11 -22.88
CA MET A 1 9.66 4.23 -23.80
C MET A 1 8.64 5.14 -23.10
N LYS A 2 8.06 6.13 -23.78
CA LYS A 2 6.89 6.84 -23.25
C LYS A 2 5.76 5.81 -23.22
N ASN A 3 5.27 5.47 -22.06
CA ASN A 3 4.08 4.63 -21.92
C ASN A 3 2.87 5.50 -22.33
N GLU A 4 2.54 5.47 -23.62
CA GLU A 4 1.36 6.17 -24.12
C GLU A 4 0.11 5.51 -23.54
N VAL A 5 -0.76 6.32 -22.98
CA VAL A 5 -2.04 5.87 -22.47
C VAL A 5 -2.96 5.66 -23.68
N PRO A 6 -3.47 4.44 -23.93
CA PRO A 6 -4.41 4.20 -25.02
C PRO A 6 -5.75 4.90 -24.73
N GLU A 7 -6.57 5.15 -25.75
CA GLU A 7 -7.89 5.74 -25.57
C GLU A 7 -8.83 4.82 -24.78
N PHE A 8 -8.80 3.52 -25.07
CA PHE A 8 -9.59 2.50 -24.40
C PHE A 8 -8.66 1.56 -23.62
N LEU A 9 -9.01 1.32 -22.37
CA LEU A 9 -8.28 0.44 -21.48
C LEU A 9 -9.21 -0.11 -20.42
N ASN A 10 -9.27 -1.43 -20.28
CA ASN A 10 -9.89 -2.07 -19.13
C ASN A 10 -8.82 -2.88 -18.37
N ILE A 11 -8.66 -2.63 -17.08
CA ILE A 11 -7.63 -3.31 -16.25
C ILE A 11 -7.84 -4.83 -16.25
N ALA A 12 -9.10 -5.32 -16.23
CA ALA A 12 -9.36 -6.76 -16.26
C ALA A 12 -8.94 -7.39 -17.59
N GLU A 13 -9.16 -6.69 -18.70
CA GLU A 13 -8.65 -7.11 -20.00
C GLU A 13 -7.13 -7.17 -20.02
N ALA A 14 -6.50 -6.09 -19.58
CA ALA A 14 -5.05 -5.93 -19.60
C ALA A 14 -4.30 -6.92 -18.68
N CYS A 15 -4.90 -7.34 -17.55
CA CYS A 15 -4.27 -8.25 -16.61
C CYS A 15 -4.62 -9.73 -16.84
N LEU A 16 -5.81 -10.05 -17.34
CA LEU A 16 -6.30 -11.42 -17.46
C LEU A 16 -6.77 -11.79 -18.88
N ALA A 17 -7.79 -11.11 -19.40
CA ALA A 17 -8.50 -11.56 -20.59
C ALA A 17 -7.62 -11.61 -21.85
N ARG A 18 -6.66 -10.72 -21.98
CA ARG A 18 -5.68 -10.75 -23.09
C ARG A 18 -4.86 -12.05 -23.14
N HIS A 19 -4.77 -12.78 -22.04
CA HIS A 19 -4.03 -14.03 -21.95
C HIS A 19 -4.87 -15.27 -22.25
N ARG A 20 -6.21 -15.14 -22.36
CA ARG A 20 -7.17 -16.24 -22.56
C ARG A 20 -6.83 -17.17 -23.73
N GLY A 21 -6.41 -16.62 -24.84
CA GLY A 21 -6.05 -17.39 -26.06
C GLY A 21 -4.55 -17.53 -26.31
N GLY A 22 -3.68 -17.01 -25.44
CA GLY A 22 -2.24 -16.91 -25.63
C GLY A 22 -1.43 -18.02 -24.95
N ALA A 23 -0.11 -17.91 -25.05
CA ALA A 23 0.84 -18.86 -24.45
C ALA A 23 0.76 -18.91 -22.90
N LEU A 24 0.19 -17.89 -22.27
CA LEU A 24 0.06 -17.81 -20.80
C LEU A 24 -1.26 -18.37 -20.27
N LYS A 25 -2.20 -18.82 -21.12
CA LYS A 25 -3.53 -19.24 -20.67
C LYS A 25 -3.49 -20.29 -19.55
N ASP A 26 -2.63 -21.30 -19.70
CA ASP A 26 -2.50 -22.42 -18.76
C ASP A 26 -1.41 -22.20 -17.71
N LYS A 27 -0.72 -21.05 -17.75
CA LYS A 27 0.26 -20.68 -16.74
C LYS A 27 -0.45 -20.34 -15.42
N VAL A 28 0.11 -20.81 -14.30
CA VAL A 28 -0.36 -20.44 -12.97
C VAL A 28 -0.19 -18.93 -12.77
N ALA A 29 -1.31 -18.23 -12.58
CA ALA A 29 -1.35 -16.80 -12.32
C ALA A 29 -1.27 -16.52 -10.83
N MET A 30 -2.04 -17.26 -10.02
CA MET A 30 -2.06 -17.07 -8.56
C MET A 30 -2.12 -18.40 -7.82
N ILE A 31 -1.43 -18.46 -6.69
CA ILE A 31 -1.44 -19.57 -5.73
C ILE A 31 -1.95 -19.05 -4.41
N PHE A 32 -3.01 -19.65 -3.89
CA PHE A 32 -3.57 -19.30 -2.57
C PHE A 32 -3.20 -20.36 -1.55
N ALA A 33 -2.36 -19.97 -0.59
CA ALA A 33 -1.86 -20.80 0.51
C ALA A 33 -2.52 -20.42 1.83
N THR A 34 -2.85 -21.41 2.64
CA THR A 34 -3.40 -21.25 3.99
C THR A 34 -2.71 -22.23 4.95
N ASP A 35 -2.95 -22.08 6.27
CA ASP A 35 -2.46 -23.05 7.25
C ASP A 35 -3.37 -24.28 7.39
N LYS A 36 -4.55 -24.25 6.79
CA LYS A 36 -5.60 -25.25 7.03
C LYS A 36 -5.80 -26.22 5.88
N GLU A 37 -5.52 -25.79 4.66
CA GLU A 37 -5.79 -26.54 3.45
C GLU A 37 -4.58 -26.51 2.52
N PRO A 38 -4.41 -27.52 1.65
CA PRO A 38 -3.41 -27.47 0.58
C PRO A 38 -3.57 -26.21 -0.28
N ALA A 39 -2.45 -25.68 -0.74
CA ALA A 39 -2.47 -24.52 -1.62
C ALA A 39 -3.25 -24.82 -2.92
N ARG A 40 -4.01 -23.84 -3.39
CA ARG A 40 -4.77 -23.92 -4.65
C ARG A 40 -4.15 -23.03 -5.69
N GLU A 41 -3.93 -23.59 -6.86
CA GLU A 41 -3.39 -22.88 -8.02
C GLU A 41 -4.53 -22.51 -8.98
N TYR A 42 -4.41 -21.31 -9.57
CA TYR A 42 -5.32 -20.83 -10.60
C TYR A 42 -4.51 -20.31 -11.78
N SER A 43 -4.81 -20.80 -12.96
CA SER A 43 -4.22 -20.30 -14.21
C SER A 43 -4.82 -18.96 -14.61
N TYR A 44 -4.17 -18.27 -15.57
CA TYR A 44 -4.71 -17.06 -16.16
C TYR A 44 -6.11 -17.27 -16.77
N ALA A 45 -6.31 -18.40 -17.47
CA ALA A 45 -7.60 -18.75 -18.05
C ALA A 45 -8.68 -18.97 -17.00
N GLU A 46 -8.37 -19.68 -15.90
CA GLU A 46 -9.34 -19.95 -14.83
C GLU A 46 -9.73 -18.66 -14.10
N LEU A 47 -8.78 -17.77 -13.78
CA LEU A 47 -9.11 -16.47 -13.16
C LEU A 47 -9.92 -15.58 -14.10
N ASP A 48 -9.60 -15.58 -15.40
CA ASP A 48 -10.39 -14.85 -16.40
C ASP A 48 -11.81 -15.38 -16.49
N GLU A 49 -11.98 -16.70 -16.54
CA GLU A 49 -13.30 -17.33 -16.59
C GLU A 49 -14.14 -17.05 -15.35
N LEU A 50 -13.56 -17.21 -14.13
CA LEU A 50 -14.27 -16.92 -12.89
C LEU A 50 -14.67 -15.44 -12.82
N SER A 51 -13.79 -14.51 -13.23
CA SER A 51 -14.11 -13.09 -13.29
C SER A 51 -15.21 -12.78 -14.30
N ALA A 52 -15.25 -13.50 -15.44
CA ALA A 52 -16.29 -13.35 -16.45
C ALA A 52 -17.65 -13.87 -15.94
N ARG A 53 -17.67 -14.98 -15.19
CA ARG A 53 -18.88 -15.50 -14.54
C ARG A 53 -19.44 -14.51 -13.52
N PHE A 54 -18.57 -13.90 -12.71
CA PHE A 54 -19.00 -12.89 -11.75
C PHE A 54 -19.52 -11.62 -12.44
N ALA A 55 -18.87 -11.15 -13.51
CA ALA A 55 -19.37 -10.03 -14.30
C ALA A 55 -20.78 -10.30 -14.85
N GLY A 56 -21.04 -11.52 -15.32
CA GLY A 56 -22.38 -11.97 -15.74
C GLY A 56 -23.40 -11.89 -14.61
N SER A 57 -23.04 -12.34 -13.41
CA SER A 57 -23.91 -12.27 -12.24
C SER A 57 -24.25 -10.82 -11.86
N LEU A 58 -23.29 -9.89 -11.88
CA LEU A 58 -23.54 -8.46 -11.63
C LEU A 58 -24.54 -7.89 -12.65
N LYS A 59 -24.37 -8.19 -13.94
CA LYS A 59 -25.26 -7.76 -15.03
C LYS A 59 -26.69 -8.28 -14.83
N ASP A 60 -26.85 -9.56 -14.52
CA ASP A 60 -28.16 -10.19 -14.31
C ASP A 60 -28.90 -9.62 -13.07
N ARG A 61 -28.16 -9.10 -12.10
CA ARG A 61 -28.69 -8.40 -10.92
C ARG A 61 -28.96 -6.91 -11.15
N GLY A 62 -28.79 -6.43 -12.38
CA GLY A 62 -29.03 -5.03 -12.73
C GLY A 62 -28.01 -4.06 -12.14
N ILE A 63 -26.81 -4.53 -11.76
CA ILE A 63 -25.71 -3.66 -11.34
C ILE A 63 -25.11 -3.05 -12.61
N GLN A 64 -25.27 -1.76 -12.79
CA GLN A 64 -24.90 -1.05 -14.01
C GLN A 64 -23.44 -0.60 -14.00
N PRO A 65 -22.82 -0.37 -15.17
CA PRO A 65 -21.53 0.32 -15.24
C PRO A 65 -21.52 1.64 -14.44
N GLY A 66 -20.42 1.90 -13.75
CA GLY A 66 -20.29 3.02 -12.82
C GLY A 66 -20.85 2.79 -11.41
N ALA A 67 -21.60 1.69 -11.17
CA ALA A 67 -21.97 1.28 -9.81
C ALA A 67 -20.73 0.88 -8.99
N ARG A 68 -20.83 0.91 -7.66
CA ARG A 68 -19.75 0.52 -6.74
C ARG A 68 -20.05 -0.82 -6.11
N LEU A 69 -19.00 -1.66 -6.03
CA LEU A 69 -19.01 -2.97 -5.39
C LEU A 69 -18.05 -2.97 -4.20
N LEU A 70 -18.56 -3.04 -2.98
CA LEU A 70 -17.70 -3.10 -1.80
C LEU A 70 -17.15 -4.51 -1.61
N LEU A 71 -15.83 -4.63 -1.43
CA LEU A 71 -15.12 -5.88 -1.18
C LEU A 71 -14.61 -5.92 0.26
N ARG A 72 -15.18 -6.81 1.09
CA ARG A 72 -14.72 -7.07 2.46
C ARG A 72 -14.33 -8.53 2.60
N LEU A 73 -13.12 -8.83 2.16
CA LEU A 73 -12.66 -10.21 1.94
C LEU A 73 -11.27 -10.45 2.56
N PRO A 74 -10.99 -11.67 3.01
CA PRO A 74 -9.63 -12.11 3.28
C PRO A 74 -8.83 -12.28 1.98
N ASN A 75 -7.54 -12.65 2.10
CA ASN A 75 -6.67 -12.95 0.95
C ASN A 75 -7.00 -14.31 0.31
N THR A 76 -8.14 -14.40 -0.33
CA THR A 76 -8.62 -15.61 -1.04
C THR A 76 -8.85 -15.29 -2.52
N VAL A 77 -9.06 -16.35 -3.33
CA VAL A 77 -9.36 -16.21 -4.77
C VAL A 77 -10.62 -15.38 -5.05
N VAL A 78 -11.53 -15.30 -4.10
CA VAL A 78 -12.77 -14.49 -4.21
C VAL A 78 -12.42 -13.02 -4.44
N PHE A 79 -11.34 -12.52 -3.81
CA PHE A 79 -10.95 -11.12 -3.95
C PHE A 79 -10.59 -10.74 -5.40
N PRO A 80 -9.58 -11.36 -6.07
CA PRO A 80 -9.27 -11.03 -7.47
C PRO A 80 -10.42 -11.35 -8.42
N VAL A 81 -11.17 -12.42 -8.20
CA VAL A 81 -12.33 -12.76 -9.03
C VAL A 81 -13.38 -11.64 -8.96
N ALA A 82 -13.73 -11.17 -7.77
CA ALA A 82 -14.69 -10.10 -7.59
C ALA A 82 -14.15 -8.75 -8.09
N PHE A 83 -12.88 -8.45 -7.86
CA PHE A 83 -12.24 -7.22 -8.32
C PHE A 83 -12.20 -7.13 -9.85
N PHE A 84 -11.67 -8.14 -10.52
CA PHE A 84 -11.58 -8.13 -11.97
C PHE A 84 -12.94 -8.33 -12.64
N GLY A 85 -13.84 -9.10 -12.03
CA GLY A 85 -15.20 -9.26 -12.52
C GLY A 85 -16.00 -7.96 -12.47
N ALA A 86 -15.81 -7.15 -11.41
CA ALA A 86 -16.39 -5.81 -11.35
C ALA A 86 -15.86 -4.92 -12.47
N LEU A 87 -14.53 -4.83 -12.64
CA LEU A 87 -13.90 -4.04 -13.70
C LEU A 87 -14.36 -4.47 -15.10
N ARG A 88 -14.51 -5.78 -15.30
CA ARG A 88 -15.02 -6.36 -16.55
C ARG A 88 -16.45 -5.89 -16.86
N ALA A 89 -17.28 -5.72 -15.84
CA ALA A 89 -18.64 -5.22 -15.95
C ALA A 89 -18.74 -3.67 -15.98
N GLY A 90 -17.63 -2.94 -15.92
CA GLY A 90 -17.61 -1.49 -15.77
C GLY A 90 -18.02 -1.01 -14.37
N VAL A 91 -18.07 -1.91 -13.40
CA VAL A 91 -18.39 -1.64 -11.99
C VAL A 91 -17.12 -1.31 -11.22
N ILE A 92 -17.19 -0.36 -10.31
CA ILE A 92 -16.06 0.18 -9.55
C ILE A 92 -15.89 -0.63 -8.25
N PRO A 93 -14.88 -1.53 -8.13
CA PRO A 93 -14.60 -2.22 -6.88
C PRO A 93 -14.07 -1.25 -5.82
N VAL A 94 -14.51 -1.48 -4.57
CA VAL A 94 -14.14 -0.71 -3.38
C VAL A 94 -13.51 -1.65 -2.36
N PRO A 95 -12.20 -1.93 -2.45
CA PRO A 95 -11.48 -2.75 -1.49
C PRO A 95 -11.52 -2.17 -0.08
N THR A 96 -11.89 -2.99 0.90
CA THR A 96 -11.95 -2.55 2.30
C THR A 96 -11.27 -3.52 3.25
N SER A 97 -10.76 -3.03 4.37
CA SER A 97 -10.12 -3.88 5.36
C SER A 97 -11.15 -4.81 6.04
N PRO A 98 -10.83 -6.10 6.20
CA PRO A 98 -11.65 -7.03 6.98
C PRO A 98 -11.72 -6.66 8.47
N MET A 99 -10.83 -5.79 8.96
CA MET A 99 -10.75 -5.36 10.36
C MET A 99 -11.67 -4.19 10.71
N LEU A 100 -12.38 -3.60 9.72
CA LEU A 100 -13.28 -2.48 9.97
C LEU A 100 -14.48 -2.91 10.83
N THR A 101 -14.87 -2.01 11.73
CA THR A 101 -16.09 -2.14 12.54
C THR A 101 -17.35 -1.98 11.69
N ALA A 102 -18.51 -2.36 12.23
CA ALA A 102 -19.78 -2.19 11.55
C ALA A 102 -20.04 -0.72 11.15
N ALA A 103 -19.80 0.22 12.08
CA ALA A 103 -19.98 1.65 11.82
C ALA A 103 -19.08 2.17 10.67
N GLU A 104 -17.84 1.70 10.59
CA GLU A 104 -16.92 2.06 9.51
C GLU A 104 -17.37 1.46 8.17
N VAL A 105 -17.82 0.20 8.16
CA VAL A 105 -18.36 -0.44 6.95
C VAL A 105 -19.63 0.26 6.49
N GLN A 106 -20.54 0.59 7.41
CA GLN A 106 -21.75 1.35 7.11
C GLN A 106 -21.43 2.72 6.50
N TYR A 107 -20.43 3.41 7.06
CA TYR A 107 -19.93 4.66 6.47
C TYR A 107 -19.44 4.45 5.04
N LEU A 108 -18.63 3.40 4.79
CA LEU A 108 -18.10 3.15 3.46
C LEU A 108 -19.19 2.79 2.44
N ILE A 109 -20.18 1.99 2.82
CA ILE A 109 -21.35 1.67 1.98
C ILE A 109 -22.09 2.95 1.61
N SER A 110 -22.40 3.80 2.60
CA SER A 110 -23.16 5.03 2.39
C SER A 110 -22.36 6.07 1.59
N ASN A 111 -21.08 6.28 1.93
CA ASN A 111 -20.23 7.27 1.28
C ASN A 111 -19.88 6.87 -0.15
N SER A 112 -19.49 5.62 -0.39
CA SER A 112 -19.27 5.12 -1.75
C SER A 112 -20.56 5.05 -2.55
N GLY A 113 -21.70 4.86 -1.90
CA GLY A 113 -22.96 4.50 -2.52
C GLY A 113 -22.89 3.12 -3.17
N ALA A 114 -22.26 2.16 -2.49
CA ALA A 114 -22.12 0.79 -3.00
C ALA A 114 -23.50 0.16 -3.23
N GLU A 115 -23.72 -0.38 -4.41
CA GLU A 115 -24.95 -1.08 -4.79
C GLU A 115 -24.88 -2.58 -4.52
N ALA A 116 -23.66 -3.13 -4.42
CA ALA A 116 -23.44 -4.52 -4.09
C ALA A 116 -22.26 -4.66 -3.11
N VAL A 117 -22.25 -5.80 -2.40
CA VAL A 117 -21.20 -6.18 -1.45
C VAL A 117 -20.77 -7.61 -1.74
N VAL A 118 -19.47 -7.90 -1.70
CA VAL A 118 -18.92 -9.24 -1.59
C VAL A 118 -18.18 -9.36 -0.28
N SER A 119 -18.53 -10.36 0.54
CA SER A 119 -17.90 -10.61 1.83
C SER A 119 -17.70 -12.11 2.07
N ASP A 120 -16.79 -12.45 2.99
CA ASP A 120 -16.73 -13.76 3.62
C ASP A 120 -17.82 -13.85 4.70
N GLU A 121 -18.44 -15.03 4.87
CA GLU A 121 -19.58 -15.18 5.80
C GLU A 121 -19.23 -14.81 7.24
N ARG A 122 -18.07 -15.22 7.73
CA ARG A 122 -17.62 -14.89 9.09
C ARG A 122 -17.45 -13.38 9.26
N LEU A 123 -16.87 -12.72 8.27
CA LEU A 123 -16.68 -11.26 8.29
C LEU A 123 -18.03 -10.54 8.21
N TRP A 124 -18.94 -11.01 7.37
CA TRP A 124 -20.27 -10.40 7.27
C TRP A 124 -21.05 -10.55 8.57
N ASN A 125 -21.11 -11.75 9.13
CA ASN A 125 -21.85 -12.04 10.35
C ASN A 125 -21.38 -11.23 11.55
N SER A 126 -20.10 -10.81 11.57
CA SER A 126 -19.59 -9.93 12.63
C SER A 126 -20.18 -8.52 12.64
N ILE A 127 -20.89 -8.11 11.57
CA ILE A 127 -21.44 -6.76 11.39
C ILE A 127 -22.92 -6.76 10.95
N ALA A 128 -23.48 -7.91 10.60
CA ALA A 128 -24.80 -8.03 9.97
C ALA A 128 -25.96 -7.50 10.81
N THR A 129 -25.83 -7.52 12.14
CA THR A 129 -26.88 -7.01 13.05
C THR A 129 -26.99 -5.49 13.03
N GLU A 130 -25.92 -4.79 12.62
CA GLU A 130 -25.86 -3.32 12.62
C GLU A 130 -26.04 -2.73 11.22
N ILE A 131 -25.90 -3.55 10.15
CA ILE A 131 -26.02 -3.09 8.76
C ILE A 131 -27.31 -3.62 8.14
N PRO A 132 -28.27 -2.73 7.79
CA PRO A 132 -29.50 -3.14 7.12
C PRO A 132 -29.18 -3.78 5.76
N SER A 133 -29.59 -5.04 5.56
CA SER A 133 -29.41 -5.77 4.29
C SER A 133 -30.08 -5.06 3.10
N ALA A 134 -31.10 -4.26 3.34
CA ALA A 134 -31.79 -3.44 2.33
C ALA A 134 -30.96 -2.26 1.80
N SER A 135 -29.77 -1.99 2.36
CA SER A 135 -28.91 -0.89 1.90
C SER A 135 -28.20 -1.20 0.57
N VAL A 136 -28.21 -2.45 0.12
CA VAL A 136 -27.56 -2.89 -1.14
C VAL A 136 -28.50 -3.75 -1.97
N LYS A 137 -28.38 -3.69 -3.30
CA LYS A 137 -29.17 -4.51 -4.25
C LYS A 137 -28.76 -5.97 -4.25
N ALA A 138 -27.47 -6.26 -4.00
CA ALA A 138 -26.94 -7.61 -3.99
C ALA A 138 -25.88 -7.79 -2.91
N LEU A 139 -26.04 -8.84 -2.11
CA LEU A 139 -25.06 -9.27 -1.11
C LEU A 139 -24.56 -10.67 -1.50
N TYR A 140 -23.31 -10.75 -1.91
CA TYR A 140 -22.64 -12.01 -2.20
C TYR A 140 -21.80 -12.45 -1.01
N ILE A 141 -21.96 -13.69 -0.59
CA ILE A 141 -21.23 -14.26 0.54
C ILE A 141 -20.45 -15.49 0.08
N SER A 142 -19.14 -15.45 0.28
CA SER A 142 -18.26 -16.60 0.12
C SER A 142 -18.32 -17.48 1.37
N GLY A 143 -18.38 -18.80 1.18
CA GLY A 143 -18.53 -19.77 2.25
C GLY A 143 -19.90 -19.72 2.91
N LEU A 144 -20.96 -19.35 2.17
CA LEU A 144 -22.32 -19.16 2.68
C LEU A 144 -22.89 -20.43 3.27
N THR A 145 -23.29 -20.36 4.55
CA THR A 145 -24.01 -21.42 5.26
C THR A 145 -25.39 -20.98 5.72
N ALA A 146 -25.54 -19.77 6.26
CA ALA A 146 -26.75 -19.36 6.98
C ALA A 146 -27.15 -17.88 6.84
N THR A 147 -26.46 -17.02 6.09
CA THR A 147 -26.84 -15.59 5.96
C THR A 147 -28.10 -15.42 5.13
N PRO A 148 -29.26 -15.00 5.72
CA PRO A 148 -30.50 -14.88 4.99
C PRO A 148 -30.47 -13.82 3.89
N GLY A 149 -31.02 -14.12 2.72
CA GLY A 149 -31.11 -13.20 1.58
C GLY A 149 -29.80 -12.96 0.85
N ALA A 150 -28.69 -13.57 1.29
CA ALA A 150 -27.41 -13.51 0.60
C ALA A 150 -27.37 -14.49 -0.58
N ILE A 151 -26.52 -14.15 -1.54
CA ILE A 151 -26.20 -14.96 -2.71
C ILE A 151 -24.93 -15.74 -2.37
N ASP A 152 -24.98 -17.06 -2.49
CA ASP A 152 -23.80 -17.93 -2.36
C ASP A 152 -22.87 -17.69 -3.54
N PHE A 153 -21.70 -17.08 -3.26
CA PHE A 153 -20.77 -16.66 -4.30
C PHE A 153 -20.29 -17.84 -5.16
N GLU A 154 -19.91 -18.93 -4.54
CA GLU A 154 -19.36 -20.11 -5.23
C GLU A 154 -20.44 -20.80 -6.09
N LYS A 155 -21.63 -20.98 -5.55
CA LYS A 155 -22.75 -21.59 -6.32
C LYS A 155 -23.21 -20.70 -7.46
N GLU A 156 -23.26 -19.37 -7.22
CA GLU A 156 -23.59 -18.41 -8.28
C GLU A 156 -22.59 -18.51 -9.43
N LEU A 157 -21.29 -18.53 -9.16
CA LEU A 157 -20.27 -18.67 -10.20
C LEU A 157 -20.37 -20.02 -10.93
N ALA A 158 -20.62 -21.11 -10.20
CA ALA A 158 -20.75 -22.45 -10.81
C ALA A 158 -21.96 -22.55 -11.75
N ALA A 159 -23.04 -21.83 -11.44
CA ALA A 159 -24.27 -21.84 -12.23
C ALA A 159 -24.23 -20.89 -13.45
N LYS A 160 -23.33 -19.93 -13.48
CA LYS A 160 -23.27 -18.90 -14.53
C LYS A 160 -22.38 -19.30 -15.70
N ALA A 161 -22.86 -19.02 -16.91
CA ALA A 161 -21.97 -18.98 -18.07
C ALA A 161 -21.06 -17.76 -18.02
N PRO A 162 -19.79 -17.85 -18.47
CA PRO A 162 -18.89 -16.72 -18.49
C PRO A 162 -19.36 -15.63 -19.46
N ALA A 163 -19.53 -14.41 -18.99
CA ALA A 163 -19.76 -13.23 -19.82
C ALA A 163 -18.42 -12.78 -20.43
N LEU A 164 -18.14 -13.22 -21.64
CA LEU A 164 -16.84 -12.96 -22.30
C LEU A 164 -16.68 -11.50 -22.73
N GLU A 165 -17.77 -10.78 -22.91
CA GLU A 165 -17.77 -9.34 -23.21
C GLU A 165 -17.21 -8.54 -22.03
N ILE A 166 -16.36 -7.58 -22.35
CA ILE A 166 -15.75 -6.66 -21.38
C ILE A 166 -16.30 -5.27 -21.66
N HIS A 167 -16.67 -4.54 -20.60
CA HIS A 167 -17.09 -3.16 -20.74
C HIS A 167 -16.02 -2.33 -21.43
N ASN A 168 -16.40 -1.61 -22.49
CA ASN A 168 -15.47 -0.79 -23.28
C ASN A 168 -15.13 0.51 -22.54
N SER A 169 -14.31 0.40 -21.50
CA SER A 169 -13.88 1.53 -20.68
C SER A 169 -12.86 2.37 -21.43
N LYS A 170 -12.99 3.71 -21.33
CA LYS A 170 -11.89 4.61 -21.67
C LYS A 170 -10.80 4.53 -20.58
N ALA A 171 -9.58 4.89 -20.95
CA ALA A 171 -8.48 4.90 -19.99
C ALA A 171 -8.70 5.86 -18.82
N ASP A 172 -9.43 6.94 -19.02
CA ASP A 172 -9.77 7.94 -18.00
C ASP A 172 -11.06 7.62 -17.23
N ASP A 173 -11.80 6.56 -17.59
CA ASP A 173 -12.99 6.16 -16.84
C ASP A 173 -12.62 5.64 -15.45
N PRO A 174 -13.49 5.85 -14.45
CA PRO A 174 -13.33 5.31 -13.11
C PRO A 174 -13.13 3.79 -13.10
N ALA A 175 -12.08 3.33 -12.43
CA ALA A 175 -11.71 1.93 -12.34
C ALA A 175 -11.91 1.35 -10.94
N TYR A 176 -11.29 1.92 -9.93
CA TYR A 176 -11.41 1.44 -8.55
C TYR A 176 -11.35 2.60 -7.55
N LEU A 177 -11.98 2.39 -6.38
CA LEU A 177 -12.08 3.38 -5.31
C LEU A 177 -11.48 2.81 -4.03
N VAL A 178 -10.42 3.43 -3.52
CA VAL A 178 -9.77 3.02 -2.27
C VAL A 178 -9.93 4.06 -1.18
N TYR A 179 -10.16 3.61 0.05
CA TYR A 179 -10.30 4.52 1.18
C TYR A 179 -9.02 4.59 2.00
N THR A 180 -8.59 5.81 2.31
CA THR A 180 -7.40 6.09 3.14
C THR A 180 -7.81 6.76 4.43
N SER A 181 -7.01 6.62 5.49
CA SER A 181 -7.23 7.36 6.74
C SER A 181 -7.07 8.86 6.47
N GLY A 182 -8.18 9.60 6.56
CA GLY A 182 -8.18 11.06 6.43
C GLY A 182 -7.70 11.74 7.71
N THR A 183 -7.16 12.96 7.58
CA THR A 183 -6.80 13.83 8.72
C THR A 183 -8.03 14.39 9.44
N THR A 184 -9.21 14.28 8.85
CA THR A 184 -10.50 14.83 9.35
C THR A 184 -11.32 13.82 10.17
N GLY A 185 -10.78 12.64 10.47
CA GLY A 185 -11.43 11.60 11.28
C GLY A 185 -12.23 10.55 10.50
N TYR A 186 -12.70 10.88 9.28
CA TYR A 186 -13.36 9.90 8.40
C TYR A 186 -12.45 9.49 7.24
N PRO A 187 -12.51 8.22 6.79
CA PRO A 187 -11.77 7.77 5.62
C PRO A 187 -12.16 8.56 4.36
N LYS A 188 -11.16 8.90 3.55
CA LYS A 188 -11.32 9.62 2.29
C LYS A 188 -11.19 8.66 1.11
N GLY A 189 -12.14 8.66 0.20
CA GLY A 189 -12.10 7.83 -1.01
C GLY A 189 -11.20 8.45 -2.07
N VAL A 190 -10.28 7.67 -2.62
CA VAL A 190 -9.38 8.03 -3.72
C VAL A 190 -9.84 7.25 -4.95
N LEU A 191 -10.35 7.96 -5.96
CA LEU A 191 -10.89 7.36 -7.19
C LEU A 191 -9.82 7.29 -8.26
N HIS A 192 -9.51 6.09 -8.71
CA HIS A 192 -8.55 5.84 -9.80
C HIS A 192 -9.22 5.54 -11.13
N ALA A 193 -8.57 5.96 -12.21
CA ALA A 193 -8.91 5.61 -13.58
C ALA A 193 -8.21 4.30 -14.01
N HIS A 194 -8.68 3.72 -15.11
CA HIS A 194 -8.02 2.56 -15.72
C HIS A 194 -6.57 2.86 -16.14
N ARG A 195 -6.27 4.11 -16.56
CA ARG A 195 -4.90 4.54 -16.91
C ARG A 195 -3.88 4.43 -15.79
N ALA A 196 -4.32 4.33 -14.54
CA ALA A 196 -3.42 4.11 -13.40
C ALA A 196 -2.57 2.85 -13.57
N LEU A 197 -3.05 1.83 -14.29
CA LEU A 197 -2.25 0.65 -14.65
C LEU A 197 -1.04 1.03 -15.51
N ILE A 198 -1.23 1.92 -16.50
CA ILE A 198 -0.13 2.39 -17.36
C ILE A 198 0.88 3.23 -16.57
N GLY A 199 0.38 4.08 -15.65
CA GLY A 199 1.22 4.86 -14.75
C GLY A 199 2.11 4.02 -13.84
N ARG A 200 1.78 2.74 -13.62
CA ARG A 200 2.53 1.79 -12.78
C ARG A 200 3.62 1.02 -13.55
N LEU A 201 3.56 0.99 -14.88
CA LEU A 201 4.49 0.20 -15.70
C LEU A 201 5.97 0.54 -15.51
N PRO A 202 6.38 1.80 -15.24
CA PRO A 202 7.77 2.12 -14.95
C PRO A 202 8.40 1.27 -13.84
N ALA A 203 7.59 0.85 -12.85
CA ALA A 203 8.07 0.03 -11.75
C ALA A 203 8.57 -1.35 -12.17
N ALA A 204 8.10 -1.90 -13.29
CA ALA A 204 8.52 -3.21 -13.78
C ALA A 204 10.05 -3.31 -13.94
N GLU A 205 10.68 -2.26 -14.48
CA GLU A 205 12.14 -2.18 -14.64
C GLU A 205 12.81 -1.49 -13.46
N ASN A 206 12.18 -0.46 -12.91
CA ASN A 206 12.83 0.45 -11.98
C ASN A 206 12.64 0.05 -10.51
N TRP A 207 11.81 -0.97 -10.22
CA TRP A 207 11.62 -1.46 -8.86
C TRP A 207 11.52 -2.97 -8.78
N PHE A 208 10.57 -3.62 -9.51
CA PHE A 208 10.43 -5.09 -9.50
C PHE A 208 11.60 -5.82 -10.14
N HIS A 209 12.19 -5.26 -11.17
CA HIS A 209 13.21 -5.91 -11.97
C HIS A 209 12.76 -7.31 -12.44
N PHE A 210 11.56 -7.37 -13.03
CA PHE A 210 10.98 -8.61 -13.53
C PHE A 210 11.89 -9.33 -14.55
N SER A 211 11.98 -10.63 -14.42
CA SER A 211 12.69 -11.49 -15.36
C SER A 211 12.01 -12.86 -15.45
N GLY A 212 12.16 -13.57 -16.56
CA GLY A 212 11.67 -14.94 -16.74
C GLY A 212 10.30 -15.20 -16.12
N ASP A 213 10.16 -16.34 -15.48
CA ASP A 213 8.93 -16.80 -14.82
C ASP A 213 8.94 -16.47 -13.33
N ASP A 214 9.11 -15.21 -12.99
CA ASP A 214 9.14 -14.77 -11.60
C ASP A 214 7.88 -15.17 -10.82
N ARG A 215 8.12 -15.60 -9.58
CA ARG A 215 7.13 -15.96 -8.59
C ARG A 215 7.23 -14.97 -7.44
N ILE A 216 6.15 -14.23 -7.19
CA ILE A 216 6.11 -13.12 -6.26
C ILE A 216 5.33 -13.50 -5.02
N LEU A 217 5.92 -13.35 -3.83
CA LEU A 217 5.23 -13.43 -2.55
C LEU A 217 5.12 -12.04 -1.94
N HIS A 218 3.92 -11.63 -1.57
CA HIS A 218 3.67 -10.37 -0.86
C HIS A 218 3.09 -10.63 0.52
N SER A 219 3.65 -10.00 1.56
CA SER A 219 3.21 -10.18 2.96
C SER A 219 1.94 -9.42 3.34
N GLY A 220 1.42 -8.56 2.47
CA GLY A 220 0.28 -7.69 2.76
C GLY A 220 -1.07 -8.25 2.33
N LYS A 221 -2.14 -7.47 2.63
CA LYS A 221 -3.53 -7.79 2.29
C LYS A 221 -4.01 -6.97 1.09
N PHE A 222 -4.83 -7.56 0.22
CA PHE A 222 -5.33 -6.95 -1.02
C PHE A 222 -6.12 -5.65 -0.84
N ASN A 223 -6.67 -5.40 0.34
CA ASN A 223 -7.38 -4.16 0.62
C ASN A 223 -6.48 -2.92 0.66
N TRP A 224 -5.18 -3.08 0.65
CA TRP A 224 -4.22 -1.98 0.65
C TRP A 224 -3.75 -1.67 -0.78
N THR A 225 -3.75 -0.38 -1.18
CA THR A 225 -3.39 0.10 -2.53
C THR A 225 -2.02 -0.41 -3.00
N TYR A 226 -1.05 -0.44 -2.09
CA TYR A 226 0.27 -0.99 -2.35
C TYR A 226 0.18 -2.45 -2.82
N VAL A 227 -0.58 -3.28 -2.10
CA VAL A 227 -0.74 -4.71 -2.40
C VAL A 227 -1.57 -4.95 -3.64
N LEU A 228 -2.65 -4.16 -3.86
CA LEU A 228 -3.45 -4.23 -5.10
C LEU A 228 -2.59 -4.12 -6.36
N GLY A 229 -1.58 -3.23 -6.32
CA GLY A 229 -0.63 -3.11 -7.40
C GLY A 229 0.38 -4.24 -7.40
N THR A 230 1.20 -4.30 -6.35
CA THR A 230 2.41 -5.12 -6.34
C THR A 230 2.16 -6.62 -6.19
N ALA A 231 0.99 -7.03 -5.70
CA ALA A 231 0.61 -8.44 -5.56
C ALA A 231 -0.56 -8.86 -6.47
N MET A 232 -1.06 -7.99 -7.34
CA MET A 232 -2.18 -8.36 -8.22
C MET A 232 -2.02 -7.73 -9.61
N MET A 233 -2.27 -6.42 -9.76
CA MET A 233 -2.34 -5.81 -11.10
C MET A 233 -1.01 -5.88 -11.85
N ASP A 234 0.11 -5.47 -11.24
CA ASP A 234 1.39 -5.39 -11.94
C ASP A 234 1.97 -6.76 -12.31
N PRO A 235 2.03 -7.75 -11.38
CA PRO A 235 2.49 -9.08 -11.75
C PRO A 235 1.62 -9.74 -12.82
N LEU A 236 0.30 -9.66 -12.69
CA LEU A 236 -0.62 -10.27 -13.67
C LEU A 236 -0.52 -9.59 -15.02
N TYR A 237 -0.39 -8.26 -15.05
CA TYR A 237 -0.12 -7.54 -16.32
C TYR A 237 1.14 -8.07 -17.01
N HIS A 238 2.19 -8.39 -16.26
CA HIS A 238 3.46 -8.88 -16.78
C HIS A 238 3.53 -10.42 -16.93
N GLY A 239 2.41 -11.13 -16.78
CA GLY A 239 2.36 -12.57 -16.96
C GLY A 239 3.12 -13.36 -15.88
N LYS A 240 3.24 -12.82 -14.66
CA LYS A 240 3.96 -13.44 -13.53
C LYS A 240 3.04 -14.27 -12.65
N THR A 241 3.62 -15.10 -11.78
CA THR A 241 2.88 -15.90 -10.78
C THR A 241 2.94 -15.23 -9.42
N VAL A 242 1.81 -15.08 -8.75
CA VAL A 242 1.70 -14.47 -7.41
C VAL A 242 1.32 -15.52 -6.38
N ILE A 243 2.05 -15.56 -5.28
CA ILE A 243 1.73 -16.37 -4.10
C ILE A 243 1.04 -15.46 -3.09
N VAL A 244 -0.15 -15.86 -2.67
CA VAL A 244 -1.01 -15.17 -1.72
C VAL A 244 -1.18 -16.05 -0.49
N TYR A 245 -0.97 -15.48 0.68
CA TYR A 245 -1.10 -16.21 1.93
C TYR A 245 -2.18 -15.60 2.83
N GLU A 246 -3.02 -16.47 3.36
CA GLU A 246 -4.01 -16.15 4.41
C GLU A 246 -3.82 -17.07 5.60
N GLY A 247 -3.23 -16.53 6.66
CA GLY A 247 -2.92 -17.26 7.88
C GLY A 247 -2.20 -16.40 8.90
N GLU A 248 -1.59 -17.03 9.88
CA GLU A 248 -0.82 -16.34 10.91
C GLU A 248 0.54 -15.85 10.37
N ASN A 249 0.80 -14.56 10.55
CA ASN A 249 2.05 -13.94 10.08
C ASN A 249 3.19 -14.20 11.07
N SER A 250 4.20 -14.95 10.65
CA SER A 250 5.45 -15.09 11.39
C SER A 250 6.67 -15.01 10.45
N ALA A 251 7.82 -14.70 11.01
CA ALA A 251 9.07 -14.64 10.25
C ALA A 251 9.39 -15.98 9.60
N GLU A 252 9.22 -17.08 10.34
CA GLU A 252 9.44 -18.45 9.88
C GLU A 252 8.47 -18.83 8.75
N LYS A 253 7.22 -18.40 8.88
CA LYS A 253 6.20 -18.68 7.86
C LYS A 253 6.56 -18.04 6.52
N TRP A 254 6.98 -16.78 6.51
CA TRP A 254 7.41 -16.13 5.28
C TRP A 254 8.55 -16.85 4.60
N LEU A 255 9.57 -17.28 5.37
CA LEU A 255 10.70 -18.06 4.83
C LEU A 255 10.25 -19.42 4.29
N SER A 256 9.33 -20.10 4.99
CA SER A 256 8.80 -21.39 4.52
C SER A 256 8.06 -21.26 3.21
N LEU A 257 7.21 -20.23 3.06
CA LEU A 257 6.47 -19.96 1.83
C LEU A 257 7.40 -19.60 0.65
N ILE A 258 8.44 -18.78 0.90
CA ILE A 258 9.45 -18.46 -0.12
C ILE A 258 10.10 -19.75 -0.63
N LYS A 259 10.49 -20.64 0.27
CA LYS A 259 11.13 -21.92 -0.07
C LYS A 259 10.16 -22.88 -0.75
N GLU A 260 8.98 -23.09 -0.19
CA GLU A 260 7.96 -24.01 -0.67
C GLU A 260 7.53 -23.70 -2.10
N PHE A 261 7.24 -22.42 -2.38
CA PHE A 261 6.77 -21.99 -3.68
C PHE A 261 7.88 -21.50 -4.62
N GLY A 262 9.15 -21.57 -4.21
CA GLY A 262 10.27 -21.13 -5.03
C GLY A 262 10.20 -19.67 -5.43
N CYS A 263 9.84 -18.78 -4.50
CA CYS A 263 9.65 -17.38 -4.79
C CYS A 263 10.98 -16.70 -5.17
N ASN A 264 10.92 -15.87 -6.22
CA ASN A 264 12.06 -15.10 -6.72
C ASN A 264 12.06 -13.68 -6.16
N ILE A 265 10.87 -13.14 -5.89
CA ILE A 265 10.66 -11.79 -5.38
C ILE A 265 9.85 -11.88 -4.10
N PHE A 266 10.33 -11.25 -3.03
CA PHE A 266 9.59 -11.08 -1.78
C PHE A 266 9.31 -9.61 -1.51
N ILE A 267 8.04 -9.28 -1.24
CA ILE A 267 7.57 -7.91 -1.04
C ILE A 267 6.93 -7.79 0.34
N GLY A 268 7.38 -6.81 1.10
CA GLY A 268 6.85 -6.57 2.44
C GLY A 268 6.98 -5.12 2.88
N VAL A 269 6.72 -4.88 4.16
CA VAL A 269 7.08 -3.64 4.84
C VAL A 269 8.40 -3.84 5.58
N PRO A 270 9.20 -2.80 5.85
CA PRO A 270 10.47 -2.92 6.59
C PRO A 270 10.37 -3.71 7.89
N THR A 271 9.25 -3.57 8.61
CA THR A 271 8.99 -4.34 9.85
C THR A 271 9.05 -5.86 9.64
N ILE A 272 8.60 -6.39 8.51
CA ILE A 272 8.66 -7.85 8.21
C ILE A 272 10.12 -8.30 8.04
N PHE A 273 10.93 -7.55 7.32
CA PHE A 273 12.35 -7.84 7.14
C PHE A 273 13.12 -7.79 8.46
N ARG A 274 12.82 -6.79 9.30
CA ARG A 274 13.38 -6.70 10.66
C ARG A 274 13.03 -7.93 11.50
N GLN A 275 11.77 -8.37 11.48
CA GLN A 275 11.33 -9.58 12.20
C GLN A 275 12.05 -10.83 11.71
N ILE A 276 12.26 -11.01 10.41
CA ILE A 276 13.03 -12.12 9.86
C ILE A 276 14.47 -12.09 10.40
N LEU A 277 15.11 -10.92 10.39
CA LEU A 277 16.47 -10.75 10.92
C LEU A 277 16.57 -11.05 12.42
N GLN A 278 15.59 -10.65 13.22
CA GLN A 278 15.60 -10.79 14.67
C GLN A 278 15.20 -12.18 15.16
N LYS A 279 14.22 -12.81 14.49
CA LYS A 279 13.58 -14.04 14.97
C LYS A 279 14.08 -15.31 14.32
N THR A 280 14.86 -15.22 13.24
CA THR A 280 15.36 -16.39 12.50
C THR A 280 16.86 -16.32 12.29
N SER A 281 17.47 -17.49 12.02
CA SER A 281 18.88 -17.60 11.63
C SER A 281 19.08 -17.89 10.14
N ALA A 282 18.02 -17.82 9.33
CA ALA A 282 18.05 -18.12 7.90
C ALA A 282 19.05 -17.26 7.13
N LYS A 283 19.69 -17.83 6.13
CA LYS A 283 20.70 -17.21 5.27
C LYS A 283 20.26 -17.28 3.80
N GLY A 284 20.94 -16.56 2.92
CA GLY A 284 20.67 -16.59 1.48
C GLY A 284 20.76 -18.01 0.89
N SER A 285 21.65 -18.86 1.38
CA SER A 285 21.76 -20.28 0.97
C SER A 285 20.52 -21.12 1.25
N ASP A 286 19.68 -20.71 2.20
CA ASP A 286 18.44 -21.42 2.57
C ASP A 286 17.28 -21.08 1.61
N LEU A 287 17.44 -19.99 0.84
CA LEU A 287 16.45 -19.44 -0.09
C LEU A 287 17.06 -19.24 -1.50
N PRO A 288 17.50 -20.31 -2.17
CA PRO A 288 18.31 -20.21 -3.40
C PRO A 288 17.57 -19.58 -4.58
N THR A 289 16.24 -19.53 -4.57
CA THR A 289 15.41 -18.91 -5.60
C THR A 289 15.21 -17.42 -5.38
N LEU A 290 15.31 -16.93 -4.14
CA LEU A 290 15.05 -15.55 -3.79
C LEU A 290 16.20 -14.65 -4.28
N ARG A 291 15.90 -13.74 -5.20
CA ARG A 291 16.90 -12.86 -5.85
C ARG A 291 16.62 -11.38 -5.69
N HIS A 292 15.45 -11.03 -5.17
CA HIS A 292 15.00 -9.64 -5.10
C HIS A 292 14.02 -9.44 -3.94
N CYS A 293 14.21 -8.35 -3.20
CA CYS A 293 13.29 -7.95 -2.15
C CYS A 293 12.90 -6.50 -2.31
N MET A 294 11.64 -6.19 -2.03
CA MET A 294 11.07 -4.85 -2.14
C MET A 294 10.33 -4.46 -0.87
N CYS A 295 10.39 -3.19 -0.51
CA CYS A 295 9.60 -2.66 0.60
C CYS A 295 9.06 -1.26 0.30
N ALA A 296 7.95 -0.93 0.95
CA ALA A 296 7.37 0.41 0.97
C ALA A 296 6.45 0.58 2.19
N GLY A 297 5.90 1.80 2.37
CA GLY A 297 4.92 2.12 3.40
C GLY A 297 5.52 2.57 4.73
N GLU A 298 6.76 2.19 5.03
CA GLU A 298 7.58 2.64 6.14
C GLU A 298 8.98 2.93 5.61
N HIS A 299 9.77 3.71 6.34
CA HIS A 299 11.16 3.94 5.97
C HIS A 299 12.02 2.70 6.27
N LEU A 300 12.81 2.26 5.29
CA LEU A 300 13.81 1.20 5.45
C LEU A 300 15.05 1.74 6.18
N THR A 301 15.30 1.23 7.38
CA THR A 301 16.47 1.66 8.15
C THR A 301 17.76 1.03 7.64
N ASP A 302 18.90 1.75 7.79
CA ASP A 302 20.21 1.22 7.42
C ASP A 302 20.55 -0.08 8.15
N GLU A 303 20.16 -0.21 9.44
CA GLU A 303 20.36 -1.43 10.22
C GLU A 303 19.67 -2.65 9.56
N VAL A 304 18.42 -2.49 9.13
CA VAL A 304 17.68 -3.57 8.46
C VAL A 304 18.28 -3.86 7.09
N LEU A 305 18.64 -2.82 6.33
CA LEU A 305 19.26 -2.96 5.01
C LEU A 305 20.62 -3.68 5.10
N ASP A 306 21.52 -3.21 5.96
CA ASP A 306 22.86 -3.77 6.13
C ASP A 306 22.78 -5.22 6.70
N GLY A 307 21.91 -5.43 7.69
CA GLY A 307 21.66 -6.76 8.24
C GLY A 307 21.13 -7.74 7.19
N TRP A 308 20.24 -7.27 6.31
CA TRP A 308 19.72 -8.09 5.22
C TRP A 308 20.80 -8.41 4.20
N VAL A 309 21.56 -7.42 3.72
CA VAL A 309 22.67 -7.61 2.79
C VAL A 309 23.69 -8.59 3.36
N GLY A 310 24.11 -8.41 4.63
CA GLY A 310 25.07 -9.28 5.28
C GLY A 310 24.61 -10.73 5.42
N ARG A 311 23.30 -10.98 5.54
CA ARG A 311 22.73 -12.30 5.74
C ARG A 311 22.28 -12.99 4.44
N PHE A 312 21.69 -12.24 3.51
CA PHE A 312 21.09 -12.77 2.28
C PHE A 312 21.88 -12.45 1.00
N GLY A 313 22.86 -11.53 1.05
CA GLY A 313 23.78 -11.26 -0.05
C GLY A 313 23.28 -10.27 -1.11
N PHE A 314 22.10 -9.68 -0.94
CA PHE A 314 21.54 -8.64 -1.85
C PHE A 314 20.65 -7.68 -1.06
N PRO A 315 20.44 -6.42 -1.57
CA PRO A 315 19.69 -5.41 -0.85
C PRO A 315 18.16 -5.60 -0.91
N ILE A 316 17.46 -4.91 -0.01
CA ILE A 316 16.03 -4.63 -0.12
C ILE A 316 15.89 -3.30 -0.87
N TYR A 317 15.05 -3.25 -1.88
CA TYR A 317 14.81 -2.05 -2.68
C TYR A 317 13.59 -1.30 -2.16
N GLU A 318 13.84 -0.13 -1.58
CA GLU A 318 12.77 0.73 -1.06
C GLU A 318 12.03 1.44 -2.20
N GLY A 319 10.72 1.64 -2.04
CA GLY A 319 9.88 2.47 -2.89
C GLY A 319 9.03 3.43 -2.07
N LEU A 320 8.80 4.61 -2.61
CA LEU A 320 7.94 5.64 -2.06
C LEU A 320 6.75 5.86 -2.99
N GLY A 321 5.58 5.94 -2.38
CA GLY A 321 4.33 6.21 -3.07
C GLY A 321 3.24 6.63 -2.13
N MET A 322 2.07 6.89 -2.69
CA MET A 322 0.88 7.29 -1.95
C MET A 322 -0.37 6.72 -2.60
N SER A 323 -1.46 6.72 -1.87
CA SER A 323 -2.73 6.18 -2.38
C SER A 323 -3.20 6.90 -3.65
N GLU A 324 -2.89 8.17 -3.80
CA GLU A 324 -3.29 9.03 -4.90
C GLU A 324 -2.53 8.80 -6.22
N CYS A 325 -1.30 8.22 -6.16
CA CYS A 325 -0.48 7.99 -7.37
C CYS A 325 0.26 6.65 -7.37
N SER A 326 0.01 5.79 -6.38
CA SER A 326 0.76 4.55 -6.18
C SER A 326 2.25 4.81 -5.88
N TYR A 327 3.20 4.11 -6.51
CA TYR A 327 4.63 4.30 -6.28
C TYR A 327 5.28 4.96 -7.51
N TYR A 328 6.00 6.02 -7.29
CA TYR A 328 6.61 6.87 -8.33
C TYR A 328 8.09 7.16 -8.07
N ILE A 329 8.60 6.80 -6.90
CA ILE A 329 10.02 6.85 -6.53
C ILE A 329 10.43 5.46 -6.06
N SER A 330 11.60 4.99 -6.47
CA SER A 330 12.15 3.72 -6.00
C SER A 330 13.65 3.61 -6.16
N GLN A 331 14.24 2.73 -5.35
CA GLN A 331 15.58 2.21 -5.61
C GLN A 331 15.52 1.19 -6.75
N LYS A 332 16.53 1.21 -7.62
CA LYS A 332 16.61 0.36 -8.80
C LYS A 332 17.78 -0.62 -8.68
N LYS A 333 17.55 -1.88 -9.06
CA LYS A 333 18.63 -2.86 -9.16
C LYS A 333 19.63 -2.45 -10.26
N GLY A 334 20.91 -2.41 -9.91
CA GLY A 334 21.98 -1.95 -10.78
C GLY A 334 22.45 -0.52 -10.49
N ASP A 335 21.62 0.29 -9.83
CA ASP A 335 22.03 1.58 -9.28
C ASP A 335 22.71 1.39 -7.91
N ALA A 336 23.50 2.37 -7.50
CA ALA A 336 24.03 2.41 -6.13
C ALA A 336 22.89 2.58 -5.13
N ILE A 337 22.90 1.77 -4.07
CA ILE A 337 21.99 1.98 -2.93
C ILE A 337 22.57 3.11 -2.08
N VAL A 338 21.91 4.25 -2.09
CA VAL A 338 22.26 5.40 -1.27
C VAL A 338 21.46 5.34 0.03
N LYS A 339 22.18 5.26 1.14
CA LYS A 339 21.57 5.17 2.47
C LYS A 339 20.66 6.37 2.75
N ASN A 340 19.53 6.13 3.40
CA ASN A 340 18.49 7.12 3.70
C ASN A 340 17.78 7.73 2.48
N SER A 341 18.04 7.25 1.28
CA SER A 341 17.34 7.68 0.07
C SER A 341 16.27 6.67 -0.32
N ALA A 342 15.08 7.15 -0.67
CA ALA A 342 14.01 6.33 -1.25
C ALA A 342 14.30 5.92 -2.71
N GLY A 343 15.46 6.28 -3.26
CA GLY A 343 15.83 6.06 -4.65
C GLY A 343 15.60 7.29 -5.53
N LYS A 344 15.20 7.07 -6.76
CA LYS A 344 14.99 8.12 -7.78
C LYS A 344 13.55 8.13 -8.27
N ILE A 345 13.12 9.26 -8.81
CA ILE A 345 11.85 9.35 -9.55
C ILE A 345 11.92 8.34 -10.70
N GLN A 346 10.92 7.45 -10.79
CA GLN A 346 10.88 6.44 -11.84
C GLN A 346 10.66 7.11 -13.22
N PRO A 347 11.43 6.76 -14.25
CA PRO A 347 11.27 7.31 -15.59
C PRO A 347 9.84 7.08 -16.10
N GLY A 348 9.19 8.15 -16.55
CA GLY A 348 7.80 8.13 -17.04
C GLY A 348 6.80 8.78 -16.09
N HIS A 349 7.15 8.94 -14.82
CA HIS A 349 6.37 9.79 -13.91
C HIS A 349 6.71 11.27 -14.09
N LEU A 350 5.68 12.10 -13.95
CA LEU A 350 5.78 13.57 -14.07
C LEU A 350 5.81 14.19 -12.66
N VAL A 351 6.92 13.98 -11.95
CA VAL A 351 7.14 14.38 -10.57
C VAL A 351 8.28 15.39 -10.49
N GLN A 352 8.11 16.44 -9.68
CA GLN A 352 9.13 17.45 -9.40
C GLN A 352 9.09 17.89 -7.92
N LEU A 353 10.24 18.37 -7.44
CA LEU A 353 10.32 19.07 -6.16
C LEU A 353 10.15 20.57 -6.43
N LEU A 354 9.12 21.17 -5.83
CA LEU A 354 8.76 22.56 -6.07
C LEU A 354 8.77 23.37 -4.75
N ASP A 355 9.07 24.66 -4.87
CA ASP A 355 8.95 25.65 -3.80
C ASP A 355 7.47 26.09 -3.59
N GLU A 356 7.25 27.06 -2.70
CA GLU A 356 5.91 27.61 -2.41
C GLU A 356 5.30 28.39 -3.61
N ASN A 357 6.13 28.83 -4.56
CA ASN A 357 5.76 29.53 -5.78
C ASN A 357 5.58 28.57 -6.98
N LEU A 358 5.68 27.26 -6.74
CA LEU A 358 5.65 26.20 -7.76
C LEU A 358 6.81 26.29 -8.76
N GLN A 359 7.96 26.80 -8.33
CA GLN A 359 9.18 26.77 -9.13
C GLN A 359 10.02 25.55 -8.71
N PRO A 360 10.70 24.89 -9.66
CA PRO A 360 11.60 23.81 -9.34
C PRO A 360 12.72 24.29 -8.40
N VAL A 361 12.98 23.53 -7.32
CA VAL A 361 14.09 23.80 -6.42
C VAL A 361 15.41 23.30 -6.99
N ALA A 362 16.52 23.90 -6.59
CA ALA A 362 17.84 23.43 -6.99
C ALA A 362 18.21 22.11 -6.28
N ALA A 363 19.17 21.36 -6.83
CA ALA A 363 19.66 20.15 -6.20
C ALA A 363 20.29 20.51 -4.83
N GLY A 364 19.91 19.74 -3.80
CA GLY A 364 20.31 19.97 -2.42
C GLY A 364 19.35 20.86 -1.62
N GLU A 365 18.37 21.48 -2.26
CA GLU A 365 17.34 22.30 -1.59
C GLU A 365 16.08 21.49 -1.28
N GLU A 366 15.40 21.91 -0.21
CA GLU A 366 14.12 21.34 0.20
C GLU A 366 13.00 21.78 -0.76
N GLY A 367 12.21 20.83 -1.22
CA GLY A 367 11.01 21.10 -2.00
C GLY A 367 9.88 20.15 -1.66
N MET A 368 8.64 20.56 -1.96
CA MET A 368 7.49 19.68 -1.90
C MET A 368 7.49 18.76 -3.12
N ILE A 369 7.31 17.48 -2.91
CA ILE A 369 7.06 16.54 -4.00
C ILE A 369 5.71 16.91 -4.62
N CYS A 370 5.71 17.25 -5.91
CA CYS A 370 4.52 17.59 -6.66
C CYS A 370 4.40 16.68 -7.88
N ILE A 371 3.16 16.26 -8.18
CA ILE A 371 2.88 15.34 -9.29
C ILE A 371 2.03 16.11 -10.30
N ASN A 372 2.45 16.12 -11.57
CA ASN A 372 1.70 16.81 -12.62
C ASN A 372 0.37 16.08 -12.91
N ARG A 373 -0.70 16.84 -13.21
CA ARG A 373 -2.03 16.28 -13.55
C ARG A 373 -2.02 15.30 -14.70
N LYS A 374 -1.03 15.40 -15.59
CA LYS A 374 -0.86 14.53 -16.77
C LYS A 374 -0.18 13.21 -16.44
N ASP A 375 0.26 13.00 -15.20
CA ASP A 375 0.81 11.71 -14.79
C ASP A 375 -0.27 10.63 -14.85
N ALA A 376 0.00 9.56 -15.59
CA ALA A 376 -0.97 8.50 -15.81
C ALA A 376 -1.34 7.77 -14.51
N GLY A 377 -0.43 7.74 -13.53
CA GLY A 377 -0.65 7.11 -12.22
C GLY A 377 -1.53 7.93 -11.27
N LEU A 378 -1.70 9.24 -11.56
CA LEU A 378 -2.43 10.13 -10.66
C LEU A 378 -3.94 9.83 -10.66
N PHE A 379 -4.53 9.81 -9.47
CA PHE A 379 -5.96 9.59 -9.25
C PHE A 379 -6.83 10.62 -10.00
N ILE A 380 -8.14 10.36 -10.10
CA ILE A 380 -9.11 11.28 -10.71
C ILE A 380 -9.45 12.39 -9.71
N GLU A 381 -9.99 11.99 -8.54
CA GLU A 381 -10.48 12.89 -7.52
C GLU A 381 -10.63 12.19 -6.17
N TYR A 382 -10.81 12.96 -5.13
CA TYR A 382 -11.36 12.44 -3.88
C TYR A 382 -12.88 12.30 -4.02
N TRP A 383 -13.35 11.08 -3.80
CA TRP A 383 -14.75 10.71 -4.00
C TRP A 383 -15.71 11.58 -3.19
N ARG A 384 -16.65 12.24 -3.87
CA ARG A 384 -17.63 13.16 -3.27
C ARG A 384 -17.01 14.27 -2.42
N ALA A 385 -15.81 14.70 -2.75
CA ALA A 385 -15.04 15.70 -2.01
C ALA A 385 -14.35 16.69 -2.98
N ALA A 386 -15.12 17.33 -3.84
CA ALA A 386 -14.63 18.22 -4.90
C ALA A 386 -13.79 19.38 -4.35
N GLU A 387 -14.21 20.00 -3.24
CA GLU A 387 -13.45 21.08 -2.59
C GLU A 387 -12.09 20.59 -2.06
N GLN A 388 -12.05 19.41 -1.45
CA GLN A 388 -10.79 18.82 -0.99
C GLN A 388 -9.89 18.45 -2.16
N THR A 389 -10.48 17.97 -3.27
CA THR A 389 -9.74 17.70 -4.49
C THR A 389 -9.13 19.00 -5.04
N ALA A 390 -9.94 20.03 -5.18
CA ALA A 390 -9.48 21.32 -5.67
C ALA A 390 -8.37 21.93 -4.79
N ALA A 391 -8.49 21.81 -3.47
CA ALA A 391 -7.50 22.31 -2.52
C ALA A 391 -6.12 21.62 -2.62
N GLN A 392 -6.08 20.38 -3.11
CA GLN A 392 -4.81 19.65 -3.31
C GLN A 392 -4.13 19.98 -4.63
N PHE A 393 -4.81 20.70 -5.53
CA PHE A 393 -4.23 21.09 -6.81
C PHE A 393 -3.96 22.59 -6.87
N LYS A 394 -2.78 22.95 -7.40
CA LYS A 394 -2.41 24.32 -7.70
C LYS A 394 -1.90 24.37 -9.14
N GLY A 395 -2.69 24.93 -10.05
CA GLY A 395 -2.42 24.84 -11.48
C GLY A 395 -2.41 23.40 -11.99
N GLU A 396 -1.32 23.00 -12.62
CA GLU A 396 -1.15 21.63 -13.14
C GLU A 396 -0.58 20.64 -12.10
N TRP A 397 -0.32 21.06 -10.87
CA TRP A 397 0.37 20.28 -9.87
C TRP A 397 -0.55 19.81 -8.76
N PHE A 398 -0.51 18.51 -8.49
CA PHE A 398 -1.02 17.89 -7.28
C PHE A 398 0.03 18.03 -6.18
N LEU A 399 -0.36 18.64 -5.07
CA LEU A 399 0.49 18.87 -3.91
C LEU A 399 0.40 17.68 -2.96
N THR A 400 1.44 16.85 -2.92
CA THR A 400 1.42 15.63 -2.09
C THR A 400 1.42 15.93 -0.59
N GLY A 401 1.96 17.08 -0.21
CA GLY A 401 2.25 17.43 1.18
C GLY A 401 3.52 16.77 1.72
N ASP A 402 4.20 15.98 0.92
CA ASP A 402 5.47 15.34 1.25
C ASP A 402 6.65 16.23 0.82
N TYR A 403 7.63 16.43 1.71
CA TYR A 403 8.83 17.21 1.45
C TYR A 403 10.05 16.32 1.31
N ALA A 404 10.93 16.70 0.40
CA ALA A 404 12.15 15.96 0.12
C ALA A 404 13.28 16.89 -0.32
N ILE A 405 14.50 16.36 -0.36
CA ILE A 405 15.66 16.94 -1.03
C ILE A 405 16.03 16.00 -2.17
N GLN A 406 16.38 16.54 -3.33
CA GLN A 406 16.97 15.78 -4.42
C GLN A 406 18.44 16.17 -4.55
N ASP A 407 19.34 15.17 -4.55
CA ASP A 407 20.76 15.43 -4.78
C ASP A 407 21.09 15.63 -6.27
N THR A 408 22.34 15.97 -6.56
CA THR A 408 22.85 16.16 -7.94
C THR A 408 22.82 14.89 -8.79
N ASN A 409 22.69 13.70 -8.18
CA ASN A 409 22.59 12.40 -8.85
C ASN A 409 21.14 11.94 -9.02
N GLY A 410 20.17 12.75 -8.58
CA GLY A 410 18.74 12.50 -8.68
C GLY A 410 18.16 11.64 -7.54
N TYR A 411 18.92 11.33 -6.50
CA TYR A 411 18.42 10.60 -5.34
C TYR A 411 17.53 11.46 -4.46
N ILE A 412 16.40 10.91 -4.03
CA ILE A 412 15.39 11.58 -3.22
C ILE A 412 15.56 11.19 -1.75
N PHE A 413 15.73 12.19 -0.89
CA PHE A 413 15.80 12.06 0.57
C PHE A 413 14.52 12.61 1.16
N PHE A 414 13.66 11.72 1.65
CA PHE A 414 12.37 12.09 2.22
C PHE A 414 12.54 12.78 3.58
N LEU A 415 11.93 13.96 3.73
CA LEU A 415 12.03 14.77 4.96
C LEU A 415 10.81 14.63 5.87
N GLY A 416 9.66 14.26 5.30
CA GLY A 416 8.40 14.11 6.04
C GLY A 416 7.23 14.83 5.38
N ARG A 417 6.06 14.69 6.00
CA ARG A 417 4.85 15.38 5.56
C ARG A 417 4.82 16.81 6.08
N ARG A 418 4.12 17.69 5.35
CA ARG A 418 3.95 19.11 5.74
C ARG A 418 3.37 19.27 7.14
N ASP A 419 2.41 18.43 7.50
CA ASP A 419 1.74 18.40 8.80
C ASP A 419 2.55 17.69 9.90
N GLU A 420 3.58 16.92 9.53
CA GLU A 420 4.50 16.26 10.47
C GLU A 420 5.79 17.05 10.71
N ILE A 421 6.18 17.96 9.79
CA ILE A 421 7.36 18.81 9.98
C ILE A 421 7.17 19.69 11.21
N ILE A 422 8.09 19.56 12.15
CA ILE A 422 8.06 20.28 13.42
C ILE A 422 8.56 21.71 13.19
N LYS A 423 7.67 22.69 13.35
CA LYS A 423 8.05 24.12 13.33
C LYS A 423 8.40 24.54 14.76
N SER A 424 9.67 24.60 15.08
CA SER A 424 10.15 24.94 16.43
C SER A 424 11.12 26.10 16.37
N PHE A 425 10.83 27.18 17.09
CA PHE A 425 11.67 28.41 17.17
C PHE A 425 12.11 28.96 15.80
N GLY A 426 11.22 28.93 14.80
CA GLY A 426 11.48 29.43 13.45
C GLY A 426 12.18 28.42 12.52
N TYR A 427 12.61 27.28 13.03
CA TYR A 427 13.20 26.21 12.23
C TYR A 427 12.12 25.18 11.81
N ARG A 428 12.30 24.63 10.60
CA ARG A 428 11.53 23.48 10.11
C ARG A 428 12.40 22.26 10.33
N VAL A 429 11.95 21.33 11.16
CA VAL A 429 12.72 20.14 11.53
C VAL A 429 11.97 18.89 11.15
N SER A 430 12.61 18.04 10.36
CA SER A 430 12.07 16.74 10.02
C SER A 430 12.09 15.82 11.23
N PRO A 431 10.94 15.24 11.63
CA PRO A 431 10.93 14.23 12.67
C PRO A 431 11.76 13.00 12.31
N PHE A 432 11.81 12.67 11.01
CA PHE A 432 12.56 11.51 10.52
C PHE A 432 14.07 11.67 10.65
N GLU A 433 14.61 12.90 10.53
CA GLU A 433 16.04 13.16 10.80
C GLU A 433 16.40 12.87 12.27
N ILE A 434 15.50 13.24 13.18
CA ILE A 434 15.67 12.97 14.61
C ILE A 434 15.60 11.47 14.86
N GLU A 435 14.51 10.85 14.42
CA GLU A 435 14.27 9.41 14.59
C GLU A 435 15.41 8.56 14.06
N ARG A 436 15.99 8.94 12.91
CA ARG A 436 17.13 8.26 12.32
C ARG A 436 18.32 8.18 13.28
N VAL A 437 18.68 9.33 13.89
CA VAL A 437 19.84 9.40 14.81
C VAL A 437 19.62 8.57 16.06
N TYR A 438 18.39 8.53 16.56
CA TYR A 438 18.10 7.79 17.79
C TYR A 438 17.81 6.31 17.58
N ARG A 439 17.49 5.87 16.35
CA ARG A 439 17.31 4.45 16.03
C ARG A 439 18.57 3.63 16.24
N ASP A 440 19.73 4.23 16.08
CA ASP A 440 21.02 3.58 16.33
C ASP A 440 21.35 3.45 17.83
N HIS A 441 20.49 3.98 18.73
CA HIS A 441 20.71 3.87 20.15
C HIS A 441 20.43 2.45 20.67
N PRO A 442 21.40 1.80 21.35
CA PRO A 442 21.33 0.37 21.69
C PRO A 442 20.16 -0.02 22.60
N ALA A 443 19.66 0.92 23.41
CA ALA A 443 18.55 0.67 24.33
C ALA A 443 17.16 0.83 23.71
N LEU A 444 17.04 1.39 22.50
CA LEU A 444 15.74 1.69 21.89
C LEU A 444 15.30 0.58 20.93
N ASP A 445 14.01 0.27 20.98
CA ASP A 445 13.32 -0.64 20.05
C ASP A 445 12.61 0.16 18.93
N ASP A 446 11.93 1.23 19.29
CA ASP A 446 11.27 2.12 18.32
C ASP A 446 11.23 3.56 18.87
N ILE A 447 11.06 4.54 17.97
CA ILE A 447 11.07 5.95 18.31
C ILE A 447 10.15 6.76 17.39
N VAL A 448 9.50 7.77 17.93
CA VAL A 448 8.69 8.76 17.21
C VAL A 448 9.03 10.16 17.73
N ALA A 449 9.51 11.03 16.87
CA ALA A 449 9.65 12.45 17.15
C ALA A 449 8.38 13.21 16.73
N PHE A 450 7.95 14.19 17.53
CA PHE A 450 6.71 14.92 17.26
C PHE A 450 6.76 16.35 17.80
N ALA A 451 5.85 17.19 17.28
CA ALA A 451 5.64 18.54 17.78
C ALA A 451 4.82 18.50 19.07
N GLU A 452 5.37 19.03 20.16
CA GLU A 452 4.64 19.26 21.41
C GLU A 452 4.28 20.74 21.52
N HIS A 453 3.00 21.06 21.41
CA HIS A 453 2.51 22.42 21.49
C HIS A 453 2.32 22.85 22.96
N LEU A 454 3.05 23.86 23.41
CA LEU A 454 2.95 24.43 24.78
C LEU A 454 2.11 25.72 24.79
N GLY A 455 1.35 25.98 23.75
CA GLY A 455 0.51 27.17 23.54
C GLY A 455 0.57 27.64 22.08
N PRO A 456 -0.10 28.76 21.75
CA PRO A 456 -0.29 29.19 20.36
C PRO A 456 1.02 29.44 19.58
N GLU A 457 2.08 29.86 20.25
CA GLU A 457 3.34 30.28 19.63
C GLU A 457 4.55 29.41 20.00
N LYS A 458 4.39 28.44 20.92
CA LYS A 458 5.52 27.69 21.45
C LYS A 458 5.36 26.19 21.14
N THR A 459 6.19 25.71 20.23
CA THR A 459 6.28 24.29 19.90
C THR A 459 7.67 23.77 20.24
N LEU A 460 7.73 22.71 21.03
CA LEU A 460 8.95 21.95 21.31
C LEU A 460 9.06 20.75 20.37
N ILE A 461 10.29 20.35 20.13
CA ILE A 461 10.59 19.03 19.59
C ILE A 461 10.61 18.07 20.77
N SER A 462 9.72 17.09 20.74
CA SER A 462 9.63 16.01 21.72
C SER A 462 9.74 14.67 21.02
N MET A 463 10.20 13.65 21.71
CA MET A 463 10.20 12.29 21.19
C MET A 463 9.60 11.30 22.19
N CYS A 464 9.00 10.25 21.66
CA CYS A 464 8.51 9.12 22.41
C CYS A 464 9.28 7.88 21.99
N VAL A 465 9.69 7.04 22.95
CA VAL A 465 10.51 5.87 22.70
C VAL A 465 9.86 4.61 23.26
N GLN A 466 10.10 3.48 22.57
CA GLN A 466 9.95 2.14 23.11
C GLN A 466 11.35 1.62 23.48
N VAL A 467 11.50 1.14 24.69
CA VAL A 467 12.77 0.65 25.22
C VAL A 467 12.81 -0.86 25.05
N LYS A 468 13.96 -1.40 24.62
CA LYS A 468 14.16 -2.84 24.49
C LYS A 468 13.95 -3.55 25.85
N PRO A 469 13.44 -4.77 25.88
CA PRO A 469 13.31 -5.54 27.11
C PRO A 469 14.62 -5.62 27.88
N GLY A 470 14.59 -5.25 29.17
CA GLY A 470 15.76 -5.25 30.05
C GLY A 470 16.70 -4.06 29.93
N ALA A 471 16.48 -3.14 28.98
CA ALA A 471 17.25 -1.91 28.89
C ALA A 471 16.71 -0.83 29.85
N ALA A 472 17.61 -0.02 30.40
CA ALA A 472 17.21 1.12 31.24
C ALA A 472 16.73 2.30 30.37
N PHE A 473 15.73 3.02 30.86
CA PHE A 473 15.32 4.30 30.29
C PHE A 473 15.98 5.43 31.05
N ASP A 474 16.75 6.24 30.34
CA ASP A 474 17.39 7.45 30.90
C ASP A 474 17.25 8.59 29.87
N GLU A 475 16.37 9.54 30.20
CA GLU A 475 16.11 10.68 29.33
C GLU A 475 17.36 11.55 29.10
N GLN A 476 18.19 11.74 30.11
CA GLN A 476 19.38 12.58 30.00
C GLN A 476 20.44 11.95 29.09
N GLN A 477 20.62 10.63 29.19
CA GLN A 477 21.52 9.91 28.28
C GLN A 477 21.03 9.96 26.83
N LEU A 478 19.71 9.83 26.61
CA LEU A 478 19.14 9.95 25.26
C LEU A 478 19.35 11.36 24.69
N ILE A 479 19.10 12.40 25.47
CA ILE A 479 19.38 13.80 25.04
C ILE A 479 20.87 13.99 24.75
N ALA A 480 21.76 13.44 25.57
CA ALA A 480 23.21 13.52 25.36
C ALA A 480 23.63 12.80 24.06
N TRP A 481 23.05 11.64 23.76
CA TRP A 481 23.28 10.92 22.51
C TRP A 481 23.01 11.79 21.28
N GLY A 482 21.90 12.55 21.32
CA GLY A 482 21.55 13.46 20.23
C GLY A 482 22.48 14.64 20.10
N LYS A 483 23.02 15.19 21.22
CA LYS A 483 23.89 16.37 21.19
C LYS A 483 25.16 16.19 20.37
N GLU A 484 25.65 14.97 20.27
CA GLU A 484 26.86 14.65 19.49
C GLU A 484 26.55 14.45 17.99
N ARG A 485 25.28 14.31 17.61
CA ARG A 485 24.86 13.82 16.29
C ARG A 485 23.88 14.72 15.56
N LEU A 486 23.26 15.66 16.27
CA LEU A 486 22.26 16.60 15.75
C LEU A 486 22.64 18.04 16.05
N ALA A 487 22.30 18.93 15.12
CA ALA A 487 22.37 20.37 15.39
C ALA A 487 21.48 20.75 16.59
N SER A 488 21.90 21.72 17.39
CA SER A 488 21.25 22.06 18.66
C SER A 488 19.76 22.42 18.55
N TYR A 489 19.33 22.98 17.42
CA TYR A 489 17.92 23.30 17.14
C TYR A 489 17.06 22.10 16.79
N LYS A 490 17.67 20.95 16.43
CA LYS A 490 16.98 19.67 16.14
C LYS A 490 16.85 18.78 17.38
N LEU A 491 17.48 19.14 18.49
CA LEU A 491 17.50 18.30 19.69
C LEU A 491 16.12 18.23 20.35
N PRO A 492 15.60 17.02 20.63
CA PRO A 492 14.43 16.84 21.47
C PRO A 492 14.64 17.52 22.83
N LYS A 493 13.62 18.23 23.28
CA LYS A 493 13.62 18.90 24.58
C LYS A 493 13.00 18.07 25.68
N LYS A 494 12.21 17.05 25.28
CA LYS A 494 11.61 16.07 26.18
C LYS A 494 11.61 14.69 25.52
N VAL A 495 11.75 13.66 26.35
CA VAL A 495 11.68 12.27 25.94
C VAL A 495 10.64 11.55 26.80
N TYR A 496 9.68 10.97 26.13
CA TYR A 496 8.61 10.18 26.74
C TYR A 496 8.83 8.69 26.47
N ARG A 497 8.22 7.85 27.30
CA ARG A 497 8.22 6.40 27.11
C ARG A 497 6.79 5.89 26.98
N LEU A 498 6.56 5.02 25.98
CA LEU A 498 5.36 4.19 25.87
C LEU A 498 5.77 2.72 25.72
N GLU A 499 4.96 1.81 26.25
CA GLU A 499 5.19 0.37 26.06
C GLU A 499 4.83 -0.06 24.64
N LYS A 500 3.79 0.56 24.05
CA LYS A 500 3.36 0.30 22.67
C LYS A 500 2.94 1.59 22.00
N PHE A 501 3.38 1.78 20.76
CA PHE A 501 2.91 2.89 19.94
C PHE A 501 1.53 2.60 19.33
N PRO A 502 0.66 3.63 19.21
CA PRO A 502 -0.58 3.50 18.46
C PRO A 502 -0.24 3.25 16.97
N ARG A 503 -0.83 2.19 16.40
CA ARG A 503 -0.61 1.80 15.02
C ARG A 503 -1.92 1.71 14.24
N SER A 504 -1.84 1.95 12.94
CA SER A 504 -2.94 1.70 12.02
C SER A 504 -3.18 0.20 11.84
N ALA A 505 -4.30 -0.17 11.21
CA ALA A 505 -4.60 -1.55 10.82
C ALA A 505 -3.49 -2.20 9.95
N ASN A 506 -2.70 -1.38 9.25
CA ASN A 506 -1.58 -1.83 8.42
C ASN A 506 -0.23 -1.80 9.16
N GLY A 507 -0.22 -1.59 10.48
CA GLY A 507 0.98 -1.60 11.31
C GLY A 507 1.74 -0.27 11.39
N LYS A 508 1.38 0.75 10.57
CA LYS A 508 2.06 2.06 10.56
C LYS A 508 1.81 2.81 11.87
N VAL A 509 2.87 3.38 12.46
CA VAL A 509 2.75 4.21 13.66
C VAL A 509 1.94 5.48 13.37
N LEU A 510 0.98 5.75 14.23
CA LEU A 510 0.11 6.93 14.16
C LEU A 510 0.72 8.05 15.01
N ARG A 511 1.70 8.78 14.44
CA ARG A 511 2.42 9.87 15.11
C ARG A 511 1.48 10.89 15.77
N SER A 512 0.43 11.29 15.08
CA SER A 512 -0.55 12.26 15.57
C SER A 512 -1.33 11.80 16.82
N LYS A 513 -1.35 10.51 17.12
CA LYS A 513 -1.98 9.97 18.32
C LYS A 513 -1.05 9.88 19.53
N ILE A 514 0.26 9.98 19.33
CA ILE A 514 1.25 9.89 20.43
C ILE A 514 1.00 10.93 21.53
N PRO A 515 0.78 12.23 21.25
CA PRO A 515 0.51 13.20 22.30
C PRO A 515 -0.71 12.84 23.14
N LYS A 516 -1.77 12.34 22.53
CA LYS A 516 -2.99 11.91 23.23
C LYS A 516 -2.74 10.70 24.12
N GLU A 517 -1.99 9.70 23.64
CA GLU A 517 -1.61 8.51 24.45
C GLU A 517 -0.74 8.90 25.66
N LEU A 518 0.02 9.98 25.53
CA LEU A 518 0.86 10.54 26.62
C LEU A 518 0.08 11.47 27.55
N GLY A 519 -1.17 11.80 27.25
CA GLY A 519 -1.98 12.71 28.06
C GLY A 519 -1.50 14.17 28.05
N ILE A 520 -0.78 14.59 26.99
CA ILE A 520 -0.22 15.95 26.84
C ILE A 520 -0.99 16.82 25.84
N VAL A 521 -2.16 16.35 25.40
CA VAL A 521 -3.15 17.09 24.56
C VAL A 521 -4.53 16.90 25.16
#